data_c3793ed34fe493f9df6454da693af519
#
_entry.id   c3793ed34fe493f9df6454da693af519
#
_cell.length_a   1.000
_cell.length_b   1.000
_cell.length_c   1.000
_cell.angle_alpha   90.00
_cell.angle_beta   90.00
_cell.angle_gamma   90.00
#
_symmetry.space_group_name_H-M   'P 1'
#
loop_
_entity.id
_entity.type
_entity.pdbx_description
1 polymer ?
#
loop_
_entity_poly.entity_id
_entity_poly.type
_entity_poly.pdbx_seq_one_letter_code
_entity_poly.pdbx_strand_id
1 'polypeptide(L)'
;MFEEFQIEEDIKEITAYAKLKRLPNQTCIHCKSKNIRIKEYKIKTINHKHCTGKQCFIKYKQRRYICVECKKSFYENNPFSFSNESVSAETVLYILDELKSTQSFKSVALKAGLSVDKVVRIFDKYVDIPREPIPKILGIDEFHYKSTGDEKYACILIDNTSENPTIVDIIKDRKTDTLSYYFQYIDRKERENVNFFVSDMYDGYKYVHDTWFPNSIHIIDTFHFIRLFTDALNRIRIKVMKEYHKESIDYYILKNYNFVLLISKKKYKKNKVFYKKFGKEMNYYDLLNLVINVDERIRQAYFIKNSFCSDYWKYSYEESFNFINSIVSKLKDSPFEEYHAVADSLVRWKQEICNSYLLVSGKRITNARTEGFNNLVKVIKRCGYGYSNFKRFRNRILHIQKSNTKLKIF
;
A
#
# COMPACT_ATOMS: atom_id res chain seq x y z
N MET A 1 27.37 35.76 13.62
CA MET A 1 27.04 34.38 13.26
C MET A 1 28.28 33.66 12.73
N PHE A 2 28.87 34.02 11.58
CA PHE A 2 30.18 33.49 11.13
C PHE A 2 31.32 34.42 11.58
N GLU A 3 32.48 33.82 11.92
CA GLU A 3 33.75 34.51 12.11
C GLU A 3 34.50 34.54 10.77
N GLU A 4 34.53 33.40 10.06
CA GLU A 4 35.09 33.24 8.72
C GLU A 4 34.07 32.48 7.89
N PHE A 5 33.85 32.92 6.63
CA PHE A 5 33.01 32.26 5.65
C PHE A 5 33.51 32.52 4.24
N GLN A 6 33.76 31.46 3.47
CA GLN A 6 34.24 31.54 2.09
C GLN A 6 33.56 30.44 1.28
N ILE A 7 33.29 30.69 0.02
CA ILE A 7 32.80 29.67 -0.93
C ILE A 7 33.83 29.57 -2.04
N GLU A 8 34.23 28.34 -2.35
CA GLU A 8 35.05 28.00 -3.50
C GLU A 8 34.20 27.13 -4.43
N GLU A 9 34.25 27.47 -5.71
CA GLU A 9 33.49 26.75 -6.73
C GLU A 9 34.41 26.43 -7.90
N ASP A 10 34.42 25.16 -8.31
CA ASP A 10 35.04 24.70 -9.54
C ASP A 10 34.03 24.04 -10.49
N ILE A 11 34.52 23.33 -11.52
CA ILE A 11 33.67 22.67 -12.53
C ILE A 11 32.84 21.54 -11.93
N LYS A 12 33.33 20.84 -10.88
CA LYS A 12 32.76 19.62 -10.34
C LYS A 12 32.14 19.78 -8.95
N GLU A 13 32.69 20.70 -8.14
CA GLU A 13 32.30 20.83 -6.76
C GLU A 13 32.14 22.29 -6.29
N ILE A 14 31.37 22.45 -5.22
CA ILE A 14 31.22 23.70 -4.47
C ILE A 14 31.57 23.38 -3.01
N THR A 15 32.53 24.09 -2.45
CA THR A 15 32.95 23.93 -1.06
C THR A 15 32.74 25.24 -0.28
N ALA A 16 31.91 25.18 0.77
CA ALA A 16 31.74 26.28 1.74
C ALA A 16 32.63 26.03 2.95
N TYR A 17 33.53 26.95 3.22
CA TYR A 17 34.35 26.97 4.44
C TYR A 17 33.68 27.85 5.48
N ALA A 18 33.52 27.34 6.70
CA ALA A 18 32.83 28.04 7.76
C ALA A 18 33.55 27.92 9.11
N LYS A 19 33.62 29.03 9.84
CA LYS A 19 34.01 29.10 11.25
C LYS A 19 33.00 29.99 11.97
N LEU A 20 32.42 29.53 13.07
CA LEU A 20 31.42 30.26 13.82
C LEU A 20 32.08 31.25 14.79
N LYS A 21 31.43 32.39 15.09
CA LYS A 21 31.79 33.24 16.21
C LYS A 21 31.69 32.45 17.51
N ARG A 22 32.65 32.67 18.41
CA ARG A 22 32.59 32.07 19.76
C ARG A 22 31.36 32.57 20.50
N LEU A 23 30.62 31.66 21.14
CA LEU A 23 29.51 32.05 21.99
C LEU A 23 30.05 32.64 23.30
N PRO A 24 29.57 33.83 23.77
CA PRO A 24 30.11 34.50 24.91
C PRO A 24 29.94 33.71 26.23
N ASN A 25 28.87 32.93 26.35
CA ASN A 25 28.54 32.19 27.56
C ASN A 25 28.70 30.67 27.41
N GLN A 26 29.68 30.24 26.61
CA GLN A 26 29.99 28.83 26.45
C GLN A 26 30.46 28.20 27.75
N THR A 27 29.82 27.13 28.20
CA THR A 27 30.17 26.37 29.41
C THR A 27 30.54 24.93 29.10
N CYS A 28 31.20 24.27 30.00
CA CYS A 28 31.47 22.84 29.94
C CYS A 28 30.15 22.03 29.91
N ILE A 29 29.97 21.15 28.93
CA ILE A 29 28.75 20.32 28.84
C ILE A 29 28.67 19.27 29.95
N HIS A 30 29.79 18.95 30.62
CA HIS A 30 29.87 17.93 31.67
C HIS A 30 29.63 18.49 33.09
N CYS A 31 30.33 19.58 33.46
CA CYS A 31 30.28 20.13 34.81
C CYS A 31 29.74 21.56 34.87
N LYS A 32 29.31 22.15 33.75
CA LYS A 32 28.76 23.50 33.63
C LYS A 32 29.74 24.64 33.99
N SER A 33 31.00 24.34 34.27
CA SER A 33 32.04 25.35 34.55
C SER A 33 32.21 26.28 33.32
N LYS A 34 32.45 27.58 33.64
CA LYS A 34 32.80 28.59 32.61
C LYS A 34 34.29 28.56 32.28
N ASN A 35 35.12 27.87 33.08
CA ASN A 35 36.57 27.80 32.94
C ASN A 35 36.95 26.77 31.85
N ILE A 36 36.77 27.16 30.58
CA ILE A 36 37.06 26.36 29.41
C ILE A 36 38.04 27.08 28.50
N ARG A 37 38.94 26.32 27.88
CA ARG A 37 39.90 26.82 26.85
C ARG A 37 39.80 26.01 25.58
N ILE A 38 40.11 26.62 24.44
CA ILE A 38 40.21 25.93 23.14
C ILE A 38 41.43 25.00 23.22
N LYS A 39 41.20 23.71 22.96
CA LYS A 39 42.22 22.70 22.89
C LYS A 39 42.83 22.63 21.48
N GLU A 40 41.97 22.62 20.51
CA GLU A 40 42.34 22.50 19.09
C GLU A 40 41.16 22.89 18.16
N TYR A 41 41.44 23.02 16.88
CA TYR A 41 40.45 23.14 15.83
C TYR A 41 40.45 21.85 14.98
N LYS A 42 39.27 21.36 14.62
CA LYS A 42 39.12 20.21 13.71
C LYS A 42 38.25 20.60 12.54
N ILE A 43 38.69 20.29 11.32
CA ILE A 43 37.86 20.48 10.14
C ILE A 43 36.91 19.27 10.02
N LYS A 44 35.62 19.51 10.05
CA LYS A 44 34.57 18.54 9.81
C LYS A 44 34.03 18.75 8.41
N THR A 45 34.21 17.77 7.54
CA THR A 45 33.60 17.77 6.19
C THR A 45 32.19 17.20 6.27
N ILE A 46 31.22 17.96 5.78
CA ILE A 46 29.81 17.64 5.77
C ILE A 46 29.34 17.62 4.32
N ASN A 47 28.80 16.49 3.86
CA ASN A 47 28.24 16.39 2.53
C ASN A 47 26.91 17.17 2.47
N HIS A 48 26.74 17.94 1.42
CA HIS A 48 25.51 18.65 1.12
C HIS A 48 24.93 18.15 -0.21
N LYS A 49 23.61 18.29 -0.41
CA LYS A 49 22.97 17.90 -1.67
C LYS A 49 23.59 18.64 -2.84
N HIS A 50 23.52 18.05 -4.03
CA HIS A 50 23.96 18.69 -5.26
C HIS A 50 23.30 20.07 -5.46
N CYS A 51 24.09 21.05 -5.83
CA CYS A 51 23.65 22.37 -6.25
C CYS A 51 24.08 22.57 -7.71
N THR A 52 23.15 22.91 -8.60
CA THR A 52 23.43 23.15 -10.03
C THR A 52 24.20 22.01 -10.73
N GLY A 53 23.93 20.76 -10.30
CA GLY A 53 24.62 19.56 -10.83
C GLY A 53 26.01 19.30 -10.28
N LYS A 54 26.52 20.15 -9.37
CA LYS A 54 27.82 19.99 -8.73
C LYS A 54 27.68 19.36 -7.36
N GLN A 55 28.71 18.61 -6.94
CA GLN A 55 28.83 18.07 -5.60
C GLN A 55 29.11 19.19 -4.60
N CYS A 56 28.45 19.19 -3.44
CA CYS A 56 28.59 20.27 -2.46
C CYS A 56 29.08 19.76 -1.11
N PHE A 57 30.00 20.52 -0.51
CA PHE A 57 30.60 20.24 0.80
C PHE A 57 30.57 21.47 1.69
N ILE A 58 30.41 21.23 3.02
CA ILE A 58 30.62 22.24 4.03
C ILE A 58 31.85 21.77 4.86
N LYS A 59 32.95 22.54 4.81
CA LYS A 59 34.14 22.32 5.63
C LYS A 59 34.06 23.24 6.83
N TYR A 60 33.58 22.68 7.95
CA TYR A 60 33.34 23.40 9.18
C TYR A 60 34.56 23.29 10.11
N LYS A 61 35.24 24.44 10.41
CA LYS A 61 36.35 24.55 11.35
C LYS A 61 35.82 24.61 12.77
N GLN A 62 35.56 23.44 13.37
CA GLN A 62 34.93 23.23 14.66
C GLN A 62 35.95 23.33 15.80
N ARG A 63 35.60 24.08 16.88
CA ARG A 63 36.43 24.16 18.09
C ARG A 63 36.21 22.92 18.95
N ARG A 64 37.34 22.41 19.46
CA ARG A 64 37.34 21.46 20.56
C ARG A 64 37.78 22.15 21.80
N TYR A 65 36.96 22.13 22.86
CA TYR A 65 37.25 22.72 24.15
C TYR A 65 37.78 21.66 25.10
N ILE A 66 38.53 22.11 26.10
CA ILE A 66 38.89 21.35 27.30
C ILE A 66 38.44 22.15 28.52
N CYS A 67 37.77 21.50 29.49
CA CYS A 67 37.43 22.10 30.76
C CYS A 67 38.63 22.05 31.70
N VAL A 68 38.96 23.17 32.33
CA VAL A 68 40.05 23.25 33.28
C VAL A 68 39.72 22.51 34.58
N GLU A 69 38.45 22.50 34.97
CA GLU A 69 37.94 21.88 36.22
C GLU A 69 37.88 20.33 36.07
N CYS A 70 37.02 19.85 35.24
CA CYS A 70 36.77 18.41 35.11
C CYS A 70 37.71 17.69 34.13
N LYS A 71 38.64 18.40 33.48
CA LYS A 71 39.62 17.90 32.50
C LYS A 71 39.04 17.21 31.27
N LYS A 72 37.68 17.15 31.11
CA LYS A 72 37.01 16.54 29.95
C LYS A 72 37.01 17.49 28.77
N SER A 73 37.10 16.92 27.57
CA SER A 73 37.03 17.70 26.34
C SER A 73 35.71 17.46 25.61
N PHE A 74 35.25 18.46 24.87
CA PHE A 74 34.01 18.43 24.10
C PHE A 74 34.11 19.34 22.87
N TYR A 75 33.31 19.10 21.89
CA TYR A 75 33.22 19.94 20.70
C TYR A 75 32.12 21.00 20.86
N GLU A 76 32.31 22.14 20.22
CA GLU A 76 31.21 23.12 20.08
C GLU A 76 30.07 22.52 19.26
N ASN A 77 28.86 23.08 19.42
CA ASN A 77 27.70 22.64 18.66
C ASN A 77 27.93 22.81 17.15
N ASN A 78 27.50 21.82 16.36
CA ASN A 78 27.53 21.87 14.92
C ASN A 78 26.13 22.17 14.39
N PRO A 79 25.86 23.37 13.85
CA PRO A 79 24.54 23.73 13.36
C PRO A 79 24.25 23.20 11.95
N PHE A 80 25.25 22.68 11.24
CA PHE A 80 25.12 22.28 9.84
C PHE A 80 24.62 20.83 9.66
N SER A 81 24.77 19.98 10.67
CA SER A 81 24.35 18.58 10.59
C SER A 81 23.70 18.12 11.89
N PHE A 82 22.77 17.20 11.80
CA PHE A 82 22.25 16.50 12.97
C PHE A 82 23.35 15.72 13.69
N SER A 83 23.12 15.39 14.96
CA SER A 83 24.09 14.66 15.77
C SER A 83 24.51 13.35 15.08
N ASN A 84 25.82 13.14 15.05
CA ASN A 84 26.46 11.96 14.44
C ASN A 84 26.19 11.78 12.93
N GLU A 85 25.84 12.87 12.20
CA GLU A 85 25.73 12.84 10.74
C GLU A 85 26.92 13.49 10.06
N SER A 86 27.30 12.89 8.91
CA SER A 86 28.27 13.47 7.96
C SER A 86 27.58 14.16 6.78
N VAL A 87 26.26 14.31 6.85
CA VAL A 87 25.41 14.94 5.83
C VAL A 87 24.74 16.14 6.47
N SER A 88 24.55 17.21 5.72
CA SER A 88 23.89 18.41 6.24
C SER A 88 22.44 18.15 6.63
N ALA A 89 21.95 18.86 7.62
CA ALA A 89 20.55 18.76 8.08
C ALA A 89 19.58 19.03 6.94
N GLU A 90 19.86 20.02 6.10
CA GLU A 90 19.04 20.32 4.92
C GLU A 90 19.00 19.17 3.93
N THR A 91 20.13 18.50 3.68
CA THR A 91 20.18 17.32 2.79
C THR A 91 19.39 16.15 3.36
N VAL A 92 19.44 15.94 4.67
CA VAL A 92 18.60 14.92 5.34
C VAL A 92 17.12 15.22 5.10
N LEU A 93 16.69 16.46 5.34
CA LEU A 93 15.30 16.87 5.10
C LEU A 93 14.89 16.73 3.64
N TYR A 94 15.75 17.14 2.71
CA TYR A 94 15.53 16.98 1.27
C TYR A 94 15.33 15.51 0.88
N ILE A 95 16.19 14.61 1.36
CA ILE A 95 16.07 13.17 1.10
C ILE A 95 14.73 12.62 1.60
N LEU A 96 14.34 12.99 2.81
CA LEU A 96 13.09 12.53 3.42
C LEU A 96 11.87 13.07 2.67
N ASP A 97 11.94 14.29 2.15
CA ASP A 97 10.86 14.88 1.37
C ASP A 97 10.73 14.24 -0.02
N GLU A 98 11.84 14.08 -0.75
CA GLU A 98 11.86 13.36 -2.03
C GLU A 98 11.32 11.92 -1.90
N LEU A 99 11.58 11.31 -0.76
CA LEU A 99 11.07 9.98 -0.45
C LEU A 99 9.57 9.94 -0.07
N LYS A 100 8.82 11.03 -0.03
CA LYS A 100 7.35 11.06 0.00
C LYS A 100 6.71 10.78 -1.36
N SER A 101 7.49 10.81 -2.43
CA SER A 101 7.06 10.46 -3.79
C SER A 101 7.38 8.99 -4.12
N THR A 102 6.96 8.48 -5.27
CA THR A 102 7.21 7.10 -5.69
C THR A 102 8.63 6.85 -6.25
N GLN A 103 9.57 7.78 -6.05
CA GLN A 103 10.95 7.63 -6.51
C GLN A 103 11.70 6.49 -5.80
N SER A 104 12.69 5.89 -6.49
CA SER A 104 13.57 4.90 -5.87
C SER A 104 14.61 5.54 -4.96
N PHE A 105 15.15 4.79 -3.99
CA PHE A 105 16.30 5.23 -3.19
C PHE A 105 17.50 5.59 -4.07
N LYS A 106 17.70 4.86 -5.19
CA LYS A 106 18.76 5.15 -6.16
C LYS A 106 18.58 6.50 -6.86
N SER A 107 17.34 6.82 -7.27
CA SER A 107 17.05 8.13 -7.89
C SER A 107 17.33 9.28 -6.93
N VAL A 108 16.87 9.15 -5.66
CA VAL A 108 17.10 10.17 -4.64
C VAL A 108 18.59 10.30 -4.30
N ALA A 109 19.32 9.18 -4.24
CA ALA A 109 20.76 9.18 -4.01
C ALA A 109 21.53 9.96 -5.08
N LEU A 110 21.18 9.74 -6.36
CA LEU A 110 21.78 10.49 -7.48
C LEU A 110 21.51 11.99 -7.36
N LYS A 111 20.28 12.40 -7.06
CA LYS A 111 19.92 13.81 -6.87
C LYS A 111 20.64 14.45 -5.69
N ALA A 112 20.82 13.70 -4.61
CA ALA A 112 21.47 14.18 -3.39
C ALA A 112 23.00 14.12 -3.46
N GLY A 113 23.60 13.48 -4.47
CA GLY A 113 25.05 13.27 -4.55
C GLY A 113 25.60 12.33 -3.48
N LEU A 114 24.80 11.31 -3.10
CA LEU A 114 25.14 10.37 -2.04
C LEU A 114 25.06 8.93 -2.52
N SER A 115 25.65 8.00 -1.77
CA SER A 115 25.47 6.57 -2.00
C SER A 115 24.04 6.14 -1.62
N VAL A 116 23.54 5.11 -2.29
CA VAL A 116 22.22 4.51 -1.99
C VAL A 116 22.14 4.05 -0.53
N ASP A 117 23.20 3.41 -0.03
CA ASP A 117 23.28 2.95 1.37
C ASP A 117 23.17 4.08 2.36
N LYS A 118 23.77 5.25 2.07
CA LYS A 118 23.65 6.42 2.94
C LYS A 118 22.22 6.94 2.99
N VAL A 119 21.54 7.02 1.83
CA VAL A 119 20.13 7.44 1.75
C VAL A 119 19.21 6.45 2.49
N VAL A 120 19.46 5.15 2.32
CA VAL A 120 18.72 4.09 3.03
C VAL A 120 18.90 4.21 4.55
N ARG A 121 20.15 4.41 5.03
CA ARG A 121 20.42 4.59 6.48
C ARG A 121 19.74 5.83 7.03
N ILE A 122 19.75 6.93 6.27
CA ILE A 122 19.03 8.16 6.67
C ILE A 122 17.54 7.87 6.80
N PHE A 123 16.93 7.22 5.81
CA PHE A 123 15.53 6.86 5.87
C PHE A 123 15.20 5.97 7.08
N ASP A 124 15.94 4.88 7.29
CA ASP A 124 15.72 3.96 8.41
C ASP A 124 15.91 4.61 9.78
N LYS A 125 16.81 5.61 9.89
CA LYS A 125 17.08 6.34 11.13
C LYS A 125 15.96 7.31 11.47
N TYR A 126 15.45 8.05 10.49
CA TYR A 126 14.56 9.18 10.73
C TYR A 126 13.08 8.88 10.45
N VAL A 127 12.77 7.80 9.72
CA VAL A 127 11.39 7.43 9.41
C VAL A 127 10.99 6.18 10.20
N ASP A 128 10.21 6.40 11.25
CA ASP A 128 9.56 5.34 12.02
C ASP A 128 8.13 5.78 12.31
N ILE A 129 7.19 5.22 11.55
CA ILE A 129 5.81 5.67 11.54
C ILE A 129 4.99 4.73 12.41
N PRO A 130 4.39 5.20 13.52
CA PRO A 130 3.48 4.40 14.30
C PRO A 130 2.23 4.07 13.45
N ARG A 131 1.53 2.99 13.81
CA ARG A 131 0.20 2.73 13.27
C ARG A 131 -0.77 3.87 13.61
N GLU A 132 -1.81 4.04 12.81
CA GLU A 132 -2.95 4.86 13.20
C GLU A 132 -3.84 4.11 14.21
N PRO A 133 -4.66 4.82 14.98
CA PRO A 133 -5.71 4.19 15.78
C PRO A 133 -6.63 3.32 14.93
N ILE A 134 -7.14 2.23 15.51
CA ILE A 134 -8.10 1.36 14.82
C ILE A 134 -9.42 2.12 14.62
N PRO A 135 -9.93 2.20 13.38
CA PRO A 135 -11.12 2.98 13.06
C PRO A 135 -12.41 2.24 13.38
N LYS A 136 -13.54 2.97 13.36
CA LYS A 136 -14.88 2.38 13.51
C LYS A 136 -15.28 1.42 12.38
N ILE A 137 -14.76 1.65 11.17
CA ILE A 137 -14.91 0.76 10.01
C ILE A 137 -13.53 0.32 9.58
N LEU A 138 -13.12 -0.84 10.06
CA LEU A 138 -11.80 -1.43 9.78
C LEU A 138 -11.88 -2.33 8.55
N GLY A 139 -11.15 -1.98 7.50
CA GLY A 139 -10.91 -2.85 6.35
C GLY A 139 -9.61 -3.63 6.50
N ILE A 140 -9.62 -4.90 6.11
CA ILE A 140 -8.42 -5.72 5.95
C ILE A 140 -8.42 -6.36 4.57
N ASP A 141 -7.27 -6.33 3.91
CA ASP A 141 -7.07 -6.95 2.60
C ASP A 141 -5.62 -7.43 2.48
N GLU A 142 -5.32 -8.20 1.46
CA GLU A 142 -3.97 -8.70 1.21
C GLU A 142 -3.38 -8.18 -0.09
N PHE A 143 -2.07 -8.10 -0.12
CA PHE A 143 -1.34 -7.85 -1.35
C PHE A 143 -0.11 -8.76 -1.45
N HIS A 144 0.28 -9.04 -2.69
CA HIS A 144 1.45 -9.89 -2.95
C HIS A 144 2.75 -9.16 -2.59
N TYR A 145 3.44 -9.61 -1.53
CA TYR A 145 4.67 -8.99 -1.02
C TYR A 145 5.93 -9.59 -1.63
N LYS A 146 6.11 -10.92 -1.58
CA LYS A 146 7.26 -11.62 -2.14
C LYS A 146 6.85 -12.63 -3.21
N SER A 147 7.71 -12.88 -4.19
CA SER A 147 7.47 -13.89 -5.24
C SER A 147 7.77 -15.32 -4.77
N THR A 148 8.62 -15.49 -3.76
CA THR A 148 9.07 -16.79 -3.24
C THR A 148 9.06 -16.79 -1.71
N GLY A 149 8.97 -17.98 -1.11
CA GLY A 149 8.96 -18.19 0.34
C GLY A 149 7.56 -18.23 0.94
N ASP A 150 7.48 -18.48 2.25
CA ASP A 150 6.21 -18.64 2.99
C ASP A 150 5.44 -17.32 3.22
N GLU A 151 6.15 -16.19 3.10
CA GLU A 151 5.60 -14.84 3.31
C GLU A 151 5.23 -14.18 1.98
N LYS A 152 4.43 -14.86 1.14
CA LYS A 152 4.04 -14.34 -0.18
C LYS A 152 3.14 -13.10 -0.08
N TYR A 153 2.29 -13.06 0.93
CA TYR A 153 1.27 -12.03 1.11
C TYR A 153 1.55 -11.22 2.36
N ALA A 154 1.29 -9.93 2.30
CA ALA A 154 1.20 -9.05 3.45
C ALA A 154 -0.23 -8.50 3.54
N CYS A 155 -0.67 -8.09 4.75
CA CYS A 155 -1.97 -7.50 4.96
C CYS A 155 -1.87 -5.99 5.07
N ILE A 156 -2.89 -5.32 4.56
CA ILE A 156 -3.11 -3.89 4.71
C ILE A 156 -4.34 -3.65 5.56
N LEU A 157 -4.22 -2.83 6.58
CA LEU A 157 -5.33 -2.35 7.41
C LEU A 157 -5.73 -0.96 6.95
N ILE A 158 -7.01 -0.73 6.76
CA ILE A 158 -7.56 0.49 6.14
C ILE A 158 -8.64 1.07 7.02
N ASP A 159 -8.62 2.38 7.17
CA ASP A 159 -9.72 3.16 7.71
C ASP A 159 -10.72 3.46 6.59
N ASN A 160 -11.87 2.80 6.63
CA ASN A 160 -13.00 3.01 5.72
C ASN A 160 -14.08 3.94 6.30
N THR A 161 -13.82 4.61 7.42
CA THR A 161 -14.81 5.48 8.10
C THR A 161 -15.14 6.72 7.27
N SER A 162 -14.15 7.27 6.56
CA SER A 162 -14.29 8.50 5.77
C SER A 162 -14.40 8.22 4.26
N GLU A 163 -14.84 9.24 3.51
CA GLU A 163 -14.81 9.18 2.04
C GLU A 163 -13.38 9.12 1.47
N ASN A 164 -12.40 9.55 2.25
CA ASN A 164 -10.97 9.46 1.91
C ASN A 164 -10.29 8.44 2.84
N PRO A 165 -10.31 7.15 2.49
CA PRO A 165 -9.73 6.10 3.31
C PRO A 165 -8.22 6.28 3.44
N THR A 166 -7.68 5.83 4.57
CA THR A 166 -6.25 5.88 4.87
C THR A 166 -5.73 4.51 5.30
N ILE A 167 -4.45 4.25 5.09
CA ILE A 167 -3.83 3.04 5.60
C ILE A 167 -3.58 3.23 7.10
N VAL A 168 -4.15 2.33 7.89
CA VAL A 168 -3.91 2.26 9.34
C VAL A 168 -2.55 1.65 9.61
N ASP A 169 -2.28 0.51 8.96
CA ASP A 169 -1.00 -0.18 9.07
C ASP A 169 -0.82 -1.25 7.97
N ILE A 170 0.38 -1.84 7.94
CA ILE A 170 0.73 -2.97 7.09
C ILE A 170 1.36 -4.06 7.95
N ILE A 171 0.83 -5.28 7.86
CA ILE A 171 1.27 -6.45 8.61
C ILE A 171 2.02 -7.39 7.67
N LYS A 172 3.08 -8.02 8.18
CA LYS A 172 4.08 -8.75 7.38
C LYS A 172 3.53 -9.92 6.59
N ASP A 173 2.52 -10.64 7.14
CA ASP A 173 1.82 -11.71 6.45
C ASP A 173 0.34 -11.80 6.89
N ARG A 174 -0.43 -12.72 6.27
CA ARG A 174 -1.85 -12.93 6.56
C ARG A 174 -2.13 -14.14 7.46
N LYS A 175 -1.09 -14.79 8.00
CA LYS A 175 -1.27 -15.97 8.86
C LYS A 175 -1.99 -15.56 10.13
N THR A 176 -2.89 -16.42 10.57
CA THR A 176 -3.74 -16.18 11.76
C THR A 176 -2.90 -15.86 12.99
N ASP A 177 -1.77 -16.57 13.19
CA ASP A 177 -0.88 -16.32 14.32
C ASP A 177 -0.24 -14.93 14.27
N THR A 178 0.22 -14.49 13.09
CA THR A 178 0.81 -13.17 12.93
C THR A 178 -0.22 -12.06 13.16
N LEU A 179 -1.45 -12.25 12.64
CA LEU A 179 -2.54 -11.29 12.84
C LEU A 179 -2.97 -11.26 14.31
N SER A 180 -3.09 -12.43 14.96
CA SER A 180 -3.41 -12.51 16.39
C SER A 180 -2.32 -11.88 17.26
N TYR A 181 -1.05 -12.14 16.94
CA TYR A 181 0.07 -11.48 17.61
C TYR A 181 0.04 -9.96 17.45
N TYR A 182 -0.37 -9.46 16.29
CA TYR A 182 -0.52 -8.01 16.07
C TYR A 182 -1.67 -7.42 16.89
N PHE A 183 -2.88 -8.03 16.84
CA PHE A 183 -4.07 -7.47 17.47
C PHE A 183 -4.09 -7.61 19.00
N GLN A 184 -3.39 -8.58 19.58
CA GLN A 184 -3.31 -8.74 21.04
C GLN A 184 -2.66 -7.55 21.76
N TYR A 185 -1.75 -6.81 21.07
CA TYR A 185 -1.09 -5.63 21.63
C TYR A 185 -1.86 -4.33 21.42
N ILE A 186 -3.02 -4.41 20.78
CA ILE A 186 -3.92 -3.25 20.63
C ILE A 186 -4.83 -3.19 21.85
N ASP A 187 -4.99 -2.00 22.42
CA ASP A 187 -5.85 -1.79 23.56
C ASP A 187 -7.25 -2.36 23.31
N ARG A 188 -7.81 -3.04 24.33
CA ARG A 188 -9.13 -3.67 24.23
C ARG A 188 -10.22 -2.66 23.89
N LYS A 189 -10.21 -1.47 24.52
CA LYS A 189 -11.19 -0.42 24.27
C LYS A 189 -11.13 0.09 22.83
N GLU A 190 -9.93 0.13 22.24
CA GLU A 190 -9.74 0.52 20.85
C GLU A 190 -10.35 -0.53 19.90
N ARG A 191 -10.15 -1.82 20.18
CA ARG A 191 -10.75 -2.93 19.40
C ARG A 191 -12.28 -3.00 19.55
N GLU A 192 -12.80 -2.79 20.75
CA GLU A 192 -14.25 -2.78 21.04
C GLU A 192 -14.98 -1.60 20.38
N ASN A 193 -14.25 -0.56 19.95
CA ASN A 193 -14.80 0.61 19.28
C ASN A 193 -15.04 0.38 17.76
N VAL A 194 -14.62 -0.78 17.23
CA VAL A 194 -14.87 -1.18 15.84
C VAL A 194 -16.33 -1.60 15.69
N ASN A 195 -17.06 -0.92 14.82
CA ASN A 195 -18.46 -1.24 14.52
C ASN A 195 -18.57 -2.21 13.34
N PHE A 196 -17.67 -2.09 12.36
CA PHE A 196 -17.68 -2.91 11.15
C PHE A 196 -16.28 -3.39 10.82
N PHE A 197 -16.15 -4.69 10.58
CA PHE A 197 -14.93 -5.34 10.11
C PHE A 197 -15.15 -5.83 8.68
N VAL A 198 -14.38 -5.33 7.71
CA VAL A 198 -14.56 -5.60 6.28
C VAL A 198 -13.39 -6.41 5.76
N SER A 199 -13.65 -7.58 5.19
CA SER A 199 -12.60 -8.45 4.64
C SER A 199 -13.04 -9.20 3.39
N ASP A 200 -12.13 -9.97 2.81
CA ASP A 200 -12.45 -11.05 1.86
C ASP A 200 -12.96 -12.32 2.58
N MET A 201 -13.26 -13.37 1.81
CA MET A 201 -13.75 -14.66 2.32
C MET A 201 -12.59 -15.60 2.70
N TYR A 202 -11.67 -15.13 3.53
CA TYR A 202 -10.58 -15.93 4.07
C TYR A 202 -10.86 -16.30 5.54
N ASP A 203 -10.82 -17.61 5.85
CA ASP A 203 -11.13 -18.11 7.20
C ASP A 203 -10.24 -17.51 8.30
N GLY A 204 -9.00 -17.18 7.98
CA GLY A 204 -8.11 -16.50 8.90
C GLY A 204 -8.63 -15.11 9.32
N TYR A 205 -9.30 -14.38 8.43
CA TYR A 205 -9.92 -13.10 8.78
C TYR A 205 -11.19 -13.27 9.60
N LYS A 206 -11.97 -14.33 9.34
CA LYS A 206 -13.12 -14.67 10.19
C LYS A 206 -12.67 -14.98 11.60
N TYR A 207 -11.63 -15.81 11.76
CA TYR A 207 -11.04 -16.09 13.07
C TYR A 207 -10.56 -14.83 13.79
N VAL A 208 -9.88 -13.92 13.06
CA VAL A 208 -9.41 -12.63 13.61
C VAL A 208 -10.60 -11.77 14.07
N HIS A 209 -11.64 -11.68 13.26
CA HIS A 209 -12.86 -10.96 13.62
C HIS A 209 -13.49 -11.54 14.90
N ASP A 210 -13.78 -12.84 14.91
CA ASP A 210 -14.50 -13.52 16.00
C ASP A 210 -13.68 -13.44 17.33
N THR A 211 -12.36 -13.44 17.24
CA THR A 211 -11.47 -13.39 18.41
C THR A 211 -11.20 -11.98 18.93
N TRP A 212 -10.94 -11.04 18.03
CA TRP A 212 -10.41 -9.73 18.39
C TRP A 212 -11.41 -8.58 18.26
N PHE A 213 -12.50 -8.76 17.48
CA PHE A 213 -13.52 -7.76 17.21
C PHE A 213 -14.96 -8.29 17.38
N PRO A 214 -15.27 -9.05 18.45
CA PRO A 214 -16.54 -9.78 18.58
C PRO A 214 -17.76 -8.86 18.64
N ASN A 215 -17.58 -7.58 18.96
CA ASN A 215 -18.65 -6.58 19.02
C ASN A 215 -18.92 -5.91 17.67
N SER A 216 -18.10 -6.19 16.65
CA SER A 216 -18.27 -5.60 15.32
C SER A 216 -19.10 -6.50 14.41
N ILE A 217 -19.67 -5.91 13.37
CA ILE A 217 -20.35 -6.65 12.31
C ILE A 217 -19.34 -7.00 11.23
N HIS A 218 -19.15 -8.30 10.97
CA HIS A 218 -18.30 -8.77 9.88
C HIS A 218 -19.00 -8.62 8.53
N ILE A 219 -18.36 -7.95 7.58
CA ILE A 219 -18.86 -7.71 6.23
C ILE A 219 -17.88 -8.29 5.23
N ILE A 220 -18.36 -9.09 4.29
CA ILE A 220 -17.58 -9.50 3.13
C ILE A 220 -17.63 -8.43 2.05
N ASP A 221 -16.46 -8.04 1.55
CA ASP A 221 -16.39 -7.09 0.45
C ASP A 221 -17.04 -7.65 -0.82
N THR A 222 -17.95 -6.86 -1.38
CA THR A 222 -18.79 -7.21 -2.55
C THR A 222 -17.96 -7.69 -3.74
N PHE A 223 -16.79 -7.13 -3.97
CA PHE A 223 -15.94 -7.51 -5.08
C PHE A 223 -15.55 -9.00 -5.03
N HIS A 224 -15.23 -9.51 -3.84
CA HIS A 224 -14.71 -10.87 -3.69
C HIS A 224 -15.76 -11.94 -3.98
N PHE A 225 -17.00 -11.80 -3.48
CA PHE A 225 -18.02 -12.81 -3.79
C PHE A 225 -18.61 -12.66 -5.21
N ILE A 226 -18.69 -11.45 -5.79
CA ILE A 226 -19.00 -11.29 -7.22
C ILE A 226 -17.95 -11.95 -8.09
N ARG A 227 -16.69 -11.90 -7.69
CA ARG A 227 -15.59 -12.55 -8.39
C ARG A 227 -15.76 -14.07 -8.46
N LEU A 228 -16.34 -14.73 -7.44
CA LEU A 228 -16.61 -16.17 -7.50
C LEU A 228 -17.44 -16.57 -8.72
N PHE A 229 -18.49 -15.79 -9.03
CA PHE A 229 -19.32 -16.04 -10.22
C PHE A 229 -18.56 -15.83 -11.51
N THR A 230 -17.74 -14.81 -11.56
CA THR A 230 -16.91 -14.49 -12.73
C THR A 230 -15.86 -15.57 -12.99
N ASP A 231 -15.21 -16.06 -11.93
CA ASP A 231 -14.21 -17.13 -12.00
C ASP A 231 -14.85 -18.48 -12.37
N ALA A 232 -16.05 -18.79 -11.84
CA ALA A 232 -16.81 -19.98 -12.21
C ALA A 232 -17.19 -19.95 -13.69
N LEU A 233 -17.77 -18.85 -14.18
CA LEU A 233 -18.08 -18.66 -15.60
C LEU A 233 -16.83 -18.84 -16.48
N ASN A 234 -15.68 -18.28 -16.06
CA ASN A 234 -14.45 -18.43 -16.83
C ASN A 234 -13.94 -19.87 -16.85
N ARG A 235 -14.09 -20.63 -15.75
CA ARG A 235 -13.76 -22.08 -15.72
C ARG A 235 -14.64 -22.87 -16.67
N ILE A 236 -15.97 -22.64 -16.66
CA ILE A 236 -16.92 -23.25 -17.59
C ILE A 236 -16.51 -22.93 -19.03
N ARG A 237 -16.26 -21.67 -19.33
CA ARG A 237 -15.78 -21.24 -20.65
C ARG A 237 -14.51 -21.97 -21.08
N ILE A 238 -13.54 -22.12 -20.20
CA ILE A 238 -12.28 -22.82 -20.51
C ILE A 238 -12.53 -24.30 -20.79
N LYS A 239 -13.41 -24.97 -20.03
CA LYS A 239 -13.80 -26.37 -20.29
C LYS A 239 -14.42 -26.50 -21.68
N VAL A 240 -15.45 -25.72 -21.96
CA VAL A 240 -16.14 -25.73 -23.29
C VAL A 240 -15.18 -25.38 -24.40
N MET A 241 -14.35 -24.35 -24.24
CA MET A 241 -13.37 -23.96 -25.27
C MET A 241 -12.41 -25.10 -25.66
N LYS A 242 -12.01 -25.93 -24.71
CA LYS A 242 -11.07 -27.04 -24.93
C LYS A 242 -11.67 -28.19 -25.74
N GLU A 243 -13.00 -28.26 -25.87
CA GLU A 243 -13.70 -29.26 -26.67
C GLU A 243 -13.67 -28.90 -28.17
N TYR A 244 -13.44 -27.62 -28.50
CA TYR A 244 -13.31 -27.17 -29.89
C TYR A 244 -11.89 -27.35 -30.42
N HIS A 245 -11.80 -27.63 -31.73
CA HIS A 245 -10.52 -27.69 -32.41
C HIS A 245 -9.81 -26.31 -32.37
N LYS A 246 -8.50 -26.29 -32.08
CA LYS A 246 -7.74 -25.04 -31.90
C LYS A 246 -7.77 -24.05 -33.05
N GLU A 247 -7.97 -24.55 -34.26
CA GLU A 247 -8.06 -23.75 -35.50
C GLU A 247 -9.49 -23.29 -35.82
N SER A 248 -10.50 -23.78 -35.06
CA SER A 248 -11.90 -23.42 -35.29
C SER A 248 -12.15 -21.96 -34.92
N ILE A 249 -13.16 -21.38 -35.55
CA ILE A 249 -13.61 -20.02 -35.26
C ILE A 249 -14.18 -19.93 -33.84
N ASP A 250 -14.83 -21.00 -33.36
CA ASP A 250 -15.43 -21.07 -32.04
C ASP A 250 -14.37 -21.04 -30.92
N TYR A 251 -13.28 -21.81 -31.07
CA TYR A 251 -12.15 -21.74 -30.19
C TYR A 251 -11.55 -20.33 -30.17
N TYR A 252 -11.36 -19.72 -31.34
CA TYR A 252 -10.83 -18.38 -31.48
C TYR A 252 -11.72 -17.35 -30.76
N ILE A 253 -13.04 -17.42 -30.91
CA ILE A 253 -14.01 -16.52 -30.26
C ILE A 253 -13.91 -16.65 -28.72
N LEU A 254 -14.02 -17.88 -28.20
CA LEU A 254 -13.98 -18.14 -26.77
C LEU A 254 -12.65 -17.75 -26.12
N LYS A 255 -11.55 -17.84 -26.86
CA LYS A 255 -10.21 -17.48 -26.39
C LYS A 255 -9.97 -15.97 -26.34
N ASN A 256 -10.33 -15.25 -27.40
CA ASN A 256 -9.90 -13.85 -27.59
C ASN A 256 -10.95 -12.83 -27.14
N TYR A 257 -12.23 -13.19 -27.08
CA TYR A 257 -13.32 -12.29 -26.70
C TYR A 257 -13.98 -12.64 -25.37
N ASN A 258 -13.33 -13.46 -24.53
CA ASN A 258 -13.79 -13.84 -23.22
C ASN A 258 -14.05 -12.65 -22.28
N PHE A 259 -13.34 -11.54 -22.47
CA PHE A 259 -13.44 -10.37 -21.63
C PHE A 259 -14.85 -9.79 -21.57
N VAL A 260 -15.66 -9.90 -22.63
CA VAL A 260 -17.05 -9.41 -22.63
C VAL A 260 -17.96 -10.23 -21.69
N LEU A 261 -17.61 -11.48 -21.38
CA LEU A 261 -18.33 -12.29 -20.40
C LEU A 261 -17.99 -11.86 -18.97
N LEU A 262 -16.78 -11.36 -18.74
CA LEU A 262 -16.20 -11.19 -17.41
C LEU A 262 -16.39 -9.77 -16.84
N ILE A 263 -16.35 -8.75 -17.71
CA ILE A 263 -16.53 -7.35 -17.29
C ILE A 263 -18.01 -7.01 -17.08
N SER A 264 -18.27 -5.98 -16.27
CA SER A 264 -19.62 -5.43 -16.10
C SER A 264 -20.11 -4.76 -17.37
N LYS A 265 -21.41 -4.93 -17.71
CA LYS A 265 -22.06 -4.24 -18.84
C LYS A 265 -21.93 -2.71 -18.80
N LYS A 266 -21.79 -2.12 -17.61
CA LYS A 266 -21.53 -0.67 -17.45
C LYS A 266 -20.22 -0.22 -18.11
N LYS A 267 -19.26 -1.14 -18.27
CA LYS A 267 -17.95 -0.88 -18.93
C LYS A 267 -17.94 -1.20 -20.43
N TYR A 268 -19.09 -1.54 -21.01
CA TYR A 268 -19.16 -1.88 -22.44
C TYR A 268 -18.98 -0.65 -23.31
N LYS A 269 -18.03 -0.74 -24.24
CA LYS A 269 -17.81 0.29 -25.25
C LYS A 269 -18.91 0.20 -26.31
N LYS A 270 -19.61 1.31 -26.54
CA LYS A 270 -20.69 1.41 -27.53
C LYS A 270 -20.17 1.67 -28.94
N ASN A 271 -18.98 2.25 -29.06
CA ASN A 271 -18.37 2.53 -30.36
C ASN A 271 -17.99 1.22 -31.05
N LYS A 272 -18.33 1.11 -32.36
CA LYS A 272 -17.96 -0.02 -33.20
C LYS A 272 -16.50 0.10 -33.65
N VAL A 273 -15.83 -1.03 -33.72
CA VAL A 273 -14.45 -1.19 -34.21
C VAL A 273 -14.44 -2.29 -35.26
N PHE A 274 -13.66 -2.14 -36.31
CA PHE A 274 -13.55 -3.13 -37.37
C PHE A 274 -12.72 -4.34 -36.89
N TYR A 275 -13.32 -5.52 -36.98
CA TYR A 275 -12.69 -6.80 -36.62
C TYR A 275 -12.32 -7.57 -37.87
N LYS A 276 -11.04 -7.51 -38.28
CA LYS A 276 -10.53 -8.16 -39.51
C LYS A 276 -10.92 -9.62 -39.65
N LYS A 277 -10.89 -10.40 -38.54
CA LYS A 277 -11.23 -11.84 -38.53
C LYS A 277 -12.67 -12.10 -38.98
N PHE A 278 -13.59 -11.16 -38.80
CA PHE A 278 -15.02 -11.29 -39.12
C PHE A 278 -15.45 -10.40 -40.28
N GLY A 279 -14.56 -9.54 -40.80
CA GLY A 279 -14.85 -8.63 -41.91
C GLY A 279 -15.95 -7.60 -41.61
N LYS A 280 -16.22 -7.28 -40.32
CA LYS A 280 -17.32 -6.39 -39.91
C LYS A 280 -16.98 -5.52 -38.71
N GLU A 281 -17.70 -4.43 -38.58
CA GLU A 281 -17.64 -3.55 -37.39
C GLU A 281 -18.55 -4.10 -36.29
N MET A 282 -18.01 -4.16 -35.05
CA MET A 282 -18.72 -4.63 -33.86
C MET A 282 -18.40 -3.81 -32.67
N ASN A 283 -19.33 -3.67 -31.75
CA ASN A 283 -19.10 -3.15 -30.39
C ASN A 283 -19.09 -4.31 -29.37
N TYR A 284 -19.02 -3.98 -28.08
CA TYR A 284 -18.96 -5.02 -27.04
C TYR A 284 -20.27 -5.80 -26.86
N TYR A 285 -21.43 -5.24 -27.25
CA TYR A 285 -22.69 -5.96 -27.26
C TYR A 285 -22.75 -6.99 -28.39
N ASP A 286 -22.25 -6.61 -29.58
CA ASP A 286 -22.14 -7.51 -30.73
C ASP A 286 -21.18 -8.66 -30.43
N LEU A 287 -20.04 -8.37 -29.78
CA LEU A 287 -19.10 -9.39 -29.34
C LEU A 287 -19.68 -10.32 -28.27
N LEU A 288 -20.44 -9.77 -27.30
CA LEU A 288 -21.13 -10.61 -26.33
C LEU A 288 -22.07 -11.59 -27.00
N ASN A 289 -22.91 -11.11 -27.93
CA ASN A 289 -23.82 -11.96 -28.66
C ASN A 289 -23.06 -13.03 -29.46
N LEU A 290 -21.92 -12.68 -30.05
CA LEU A 290 -21.06 -13.64 -30.74
C LEU A 290 -20.57 -14.74 -29.80
N VAL A 291 -20.07 -14.38 -28.63
CA VAL A 291 -19.48 -15.31 -27.64
C VAL A 291 -20.53 -16.23 -27.02
N ILE A 292 -21.68 -15.69 -26.59
CA ILE A 292 -22.75 -16.51 -25.96
C ILE A 292 -23.48 -17.43 -26.92
N ASN A 293 -23.37 -17.19 -28.26
CA ASN A 293 -23.97 -18.02 -29.29
C ASN A 293 -23.04 -19.13 -29.79
N VAL A 294 -21.79 -19.21 -29.31
CA VAL A 294 -20.88 -20.30 -29.63
C VAL A 294 -21.39 -21.64 -29.05
N ASP A 295 -21.87 -21.59 -27.78
CA ASP A 295 -22.29 -22.80 -27.08
C ASP A 295 -23.38 -22.45 -26.05
N GLU A 296 -24.41 -23.28 -26.02
CA GLU A 296 -25.55 -23.06 -25.09
C GLU A 296 -25.15 -23.06 -23.63
N ARG A 297 -24.13 -23.86 -23.25
CA ARG A 297 -23.58 -23.87 -21.87
C ARG A 297 -22.97 -22.52 -21.50
N ILE A 298 -22.30 -21.85 -22.44
CA ILE A 298 -21.73 -20.49 -22.20
C ILE A 298 -22.86 -19.50 -22.01
N ARG A 299 -23.94 -19.60 -22.81
CA ARG A 299 -25.11 -18.74 -22.69
C ARG A 299 -25.75 -18.89 -21.32
N GLN A 300 -26.08 -20.11 -20.91
CA GLN A 300 -26.71 -20.40 -19.62
C GLN A 300 -25.85 -19.92 -18.44
N ALA A 301 -24.56 -20.25 -18.45
CA ALA A 301 -23.64 -19.83 -17.40
C ALA A 301 -23.52 -18.29 -17.33
N TYR A 302 -23.49 -17.61 -18.46
CA TYR A 302 -23.47 -16.15 -18.50
C TYR A 302 -24.72 -15.53 -17.90
N PHE A 303 -25.92 -16.07 -18.21
CA PHE A 303 -27.15 -15.53 -17.65
C PHE A 303 -27.28 -15.75 -16.15
N ILE A 304 -26.82 -16.88 -15.61
CA ILE A 304 -26.76 -17.13 -14.17
C ILE A 304 -25.89 -16.05 -13.50
N LYS A 305 -24.66 -15.86 -13.94
CA LYS A 305 -23.76 -14.83 -13.40
C LYS A 305 -24.34 -13.43 -13.51
N ASN A 306 -24.90 -13.09 -14.68
CA ASN A 306 -25.37 -11.74 -14.93
C ASN A 306 -26.64 -11.41 -14.14
N SER A 307 -27.56 -12.36 -13.94
CA SER A 307 -28.71 -12.21 -13.07
C SER A 307 -28.28 -11.84 -11.65
N PHE A 308 -27.38 -12.61 -11.05
CA PHE A 308 -26.88 -12.30 -9.72
C PHE A 308 -26.24 -10.90 -9.65
N CYS A 309 -25.31 -10.58 -10.57
CA CYS A 309 -24.59 -9.30 -10.52
C CYS A 309 -25.50 -8.08 -10.75
N SER A 310 -26.60 -8.22 -11.51
CA SER A 310 -27.57 -7.14 -11.71
C SER A 310 -28.52 -6.96 -10.54
N ASP A 311 -28.94 -8.07 -9.95
CA ASP A 311 -29.98 -8.07 -8.93
C ASP A 311 -29.44 -7.78 -7.53
N TYR A 312 -28.15 -8.09 -7.27
CA TYR A 312 -27.50 -7.77 -6.00
C TYR A 312 -27.79 -6.35 -5.48
N TRP A 313 -27.83 -5.37 -6.36
CA TRP A 313 -28.00 -3.95 -5.98
C TRP A 313 -29.43 -3.54 -5.69
N LYS A 314 -30.42 -4.41 -5.95
CA LYS A 314 -31.86 -4.09 -5.85
C LYS A 314 -32.45 -4.36 -4.48
N TYR A 315 -31.81 -5.21 -3.67
CA TYR A 315 -32.36 -5.71 -2.41
C TYR A 315 -31.82 -4.93 -1.20
N SER A 316 -32.69 -4.82 -0.16
CA SER A 316 -32.32 -4.34 1.17
C SER A 316 -31.61 -5.43 1.98
N TYR A 317 -31.19 -5.09 3.20
CA TYR A 317 -30.59 -6.05 4.12
C TYR A 317 -31.57 -7.17 4.47
N GLU A 318 -32.81 -6.83 4.80
CA GLU A 318 -33.87 -7.79 5.19
C GLU A 318 -34.20 -8.75 4.05
N GLU A 319 -34.23 -8.26 2.82
CA GLU A 319 -34.52 -9.05 1.63
C GLU A 319 -33.33 -9.91 1.17
N SER A 320 -32.10 -9.54 1.57
CA SER A 320 -30.86 -10.17 1.11
C SER A 320 -30.79 -11.66 1.45
N PHE A 321 -31.30 -12.07 2.59
CA PHE A 321 -31.31 -13.48 3.03
C PHE A 321 -32.12 -14.36 2.08
N ASN A 322 -33.32 -13.90 1.70
CA ASN A 322 -34.18 -14.61 0.76
C ASN A 322 -33.58 -14.60 -0.65
N PHE A 323 -33.01 -13.47 -1.06
CA PHE A 323 -32.30 -13.37 -2.33
C PHE A 323 -31.13 -14.34 -2.42
N ILE A 324 -30.24 -14.38 -1.43
CA ILE A 324 -29.10 -15.32 -1.41
C ILE A 324 -29.57 -16.77 -1.41
N ASN A 325 -30.63 -17.12 -0.64
CA ASN A 325 -31.20 -18.47 -0.67
C ASN A 325 -31.70 -18.85 -2.07
N SER A 326 -32.43 -17.94 -2.74
CA SER A 326 -32.91 -18.19 -4.09
C SER A 326 -31.77 -18.40 -5.10
N ILE A 327 -30.69 -17.66 -4.95
CA ILE A 327 -29.48 -17.82 -5.77
C ILE A 327 -28.80 -19.15 -5.48
N VAL A 328 -28.64 -19.53 -4.22
CA VAL A 328 -28.05 -20.83 -3.83
C VAL A 328 -28.85 -22.00 -4.47
N SER A 329 -30.19 -21.97 -4.39
CA SER A 329 -31.02 -22.99 -5.06
C SER A 329 -30.74 -23.03 -6.57
N LYS A 330 -30.84 -21.88 -7.27
CA LYS A 330 -30.58 -21.81 -8.72
C LYS A 330 -29.17 -22.30 -9.12
N LEU A 331 -28.15 -22.04 -8.27
CA LEU A 331 -26.79 -22.52 -8.54
C LEU A 331 -26.69 -24.04 -8.37
N LYS A 332 -27.34 -24.60 -7.33
CA LYS A 332 -27.36 -26.04 -7.08
C LYS A 332 -28.15 -26.82 -8.12
N ASP A 333 -29.24 -26.22 -8.66
CA ASP A 333 -30.03 -26.80 -9.71
C ASP A 333 -29.38 -26.65 -11.10
N SER A 334 -28.32 -25.88 -11.23
CA SER A 334 -27.61 -25.69 -12.50
C SER A 334 -26.76 -26.93 -12.87
N PRO A 335 -26.52 -27.19 -14.17
CA PRO A 335 -25.72 -28.32 -14.63
C PRO A 335 -24.20 -28.12 -14.43
N PHE A 336 -23.77 -27.05 -13.73
CA PHE A 336 -22.36 -26.63 -13.64
C PHE A 336 -21.79 -26.86 -12.24
N GLU A 337 -20.86 -27.80 -12.08
CA GLU A 337 -20.14 -28.05 -10.83
C GLU A 337 -19.43 -26.78 -10.30
N GLU A 338 -18.96 -25.93 -11.22
CA GLU A 338 -18.32 -24.66 -10.86
C GLU A 338 -19.26 -23.73 -10.10
N TYR A 339 -20.55 -23.76 -10.41
CA TYR A 339 -21.57 -22.98 -9.70
C TYR A 339 -22.03 -23.66 -8.41
N HIS A 340 -21.97 -24.99 -8.32
CA HIS A 340 -22.20 -25.68 -7.04
C HIS A 340 -21.18 -25.23 -5.98
N ALA A 341 -19.88 -25.12 -6.35
CA ALA A 341 -18.84 -24.63 -5.47
C ALA A 341 -19.08 -23.16 -5.04
N VAL A 342 -19.65 -22.33 -5.91
CA VAL A 342 -20.07 -20.96 -5.55
C VAL A 342 -21.23 -21.01 -4.56
N ALA A 343 -22.23 -21.88 -4.77
CA ALA A 343 -23.35 -22.05 -3.85
C ALA A 343 -22.87 -22.42 -2.44
N ASP A 344 -21.96 -23.38 -2.33
CA ASP A 344 -21.37 -23.77 -1.03
C ASP A 344 -20.65 -22.61 -0.33
N SER A 345 -19.91 -21.81 -1.10
CA SER A 345 -19.26 -20.58 -0.57
C SER A 345 -20.29 -19.56 -0.08
N LEU A 346 -21.40 -19.36 -0.82
CA LEU A 346 -22.48 -18.46 -0.42
C LEU A 346 -23.18 -18.93 0.85
N VAL A 347 -23.39 -20.24 1.01
CA VAL A 347 -23.96 -20.83 2.24
C VAL A 347 -23.04 -20.60 3.43
N ARG A 348 -21.76 -20.88 3.26
CA ARG A 348 -20.72 -20.72 4.31
C ARG A 348 -20.60 -19.29 4.84
N TRP A 349 -20.65 -18.31 3.95
CA TRP A 349 -20.44 -16.90 4.25
C TRP A 349 -21.75 -16.08 4.20
N LYS A 350 -22.90 -16.75 4.34
CA LYS A 350 -24.20 -16.15 4.10
C LYS A 350 -24.43 -14.91 4.95
N GLN A 351 -24.19 -15.00 6.26
CA GLN A 351 -24.40 -13.89 7.18
C GLN A 351 -23.54 -12.68 6.80
N GLU A 352 -22.26 -12.89 6.59
CA GLU A 352 -21.28 -11.84 6.31
C GLU A 352 -21.51 -11.20 4.92
N ILE A 353 -22.01 -12.00 3.95
CA ILE A 353 -22.44 -11.50 2.64
C ILE A 353 -23.71 -10.68 2.78
N CYS A 354 -24.73 -11.14 3.54
CA CYS A 354 -25.93 -10.36 3.81
C CYS A 354 -25.59 -9.05 4.53
N ASN A 355 -24.64 -9.05 5.45
CA ASN A 355 -24.18 -7.83 6.10
C ASN A 355 -23.63 -6.77 5.11
N SER A 356 -23.18 -7.16 3.90
CA SER A 356 -22.74 -6.22 2.87
C SER A 356 -23.86 -5.35 2.28
N TYR A 357 -25.12 -5.67 2.59
CA TYR A 357 -26.29 -4.88 2.20
C TYR A 357 -26.61 -3.77 3.20
N LEU A 358 -26.01 -3.78 4.40
CA LEU A 358 -26.17 -2.73 5.39
C LEU A 358 -25.73 -1.38 4.83
N LEU A 359 -26.49 -0.35 5.18
CA LEU A 359 -26.22 1.03 4.80
C LEU A 359 -25.69 1.81 6.02
N VAL A 360 -24.55 2.43 5.86
CA VAL A 360 -24.00 3.38 6.83
C VAL A 360 -23.97 4.76 6.15
N SER A 361 -24.69 5.71 6.74
CA SER A 361 -24.91 7.04 6.14
C SER A 361 -25.43 6.98 4.69
N GLY A 362 -26.35 6.02 4.42
CA GLY A 362 -26.95 5.84 3.10
C GLY A 362 -26.09 5.15 2.04
N LYS A 363 -24.88 4.67 2.42
CA LYS A 363 -23.96 3.99 1.50
C LYS A 363 -23.62 2.60 2.02
N ARG A 364 -23.45 1.62 1.10
CA ARG A 364 -22.92 0.30 1.45
C ARG A 364 -21.43 0.41 1.76
N ILE A 365 -20.99 -0.35 2.76
CA ILE A 365 -19.58 -0.43 3.14
C ILE A 365 -18.87 -1.37 2.16
N THR A 366 -17.77 -0.93 1.58
CA THR A 366 -16.94 -1.73 0.67
C THR A 366 -15.46 -1.46 0.87
N ASN A 367 -14.61 -2.42 0.52
CA ASN A 367 -13.16 -2.23 0.40
C ASN A 367 -12.76 -1.74 -1.01
N ALA A 368 -13.68 -1.22 -1.82
CA ALA A 368 -13.41 -0.84 -3.22
C ALA A 368 -12.22 0.11 -3.40
N ARG A 369 -11.92 0.93 -2.39
CA ARG A 369 -10.77 1.86 -2.41
C ARG A 369 -9.44 1.20 -2.05
N THR A 370 -9.46 0.00 -1.48
CA THR A 370 -8.26 -0.81 -1.20
C THR A 370 -7.49 -1.13 -2.49
N GLU A 371 -8.19 -1.26 -3.62
CA GLU A 371 -7.55 -1.44 -4.92
C GLU A 371 -6.59 -0.28 -5.25
N GLY A 372 -6.95 0.96 -4.90
CA GLY A 372 -6.08 2.13 -5.05
C GLY A 372 -4.80 1.99 -4.22
N PHE A 373 -4.90 1.56 -2.97
CA PHE A 373 -3.74 1.31 -2.11
C PHE A 373 -2.90 0.14 -2.59
N ASN A 374 -3.54 -0.94 -3.02
CA ASN A 374 -2.84 -2.08 -3.61
C ASN A 374 -2.06 -1.68 -4.88
N ASN A 375 -2.59 -0.75 -5.68
CA ASN A 375 -1.88 -0.20 -6.83
C ASN A 375 -0.69 0.67 -6.40
N LEU A 376 -0.84 1.54 -5.38
CA LEU A 376 0.27 2.30 -4.80
C LEU A 376 1.38 1.38 -4.31
N VAL A 377 1.04 0.34 -3.56
CA VAL A 377 1.98 -0.68 -3.08
C VAL A 377 2.73 -1.35 -4.25
N LYS A 378 2.04 -1.71 -5.32
CA LYS A 378 2.64 -2.30 -6.53
C LYS A 378 3.62 -1.33 -7.22
N VAL A 379 3.30 -0.05 -7.27
CA VAL A 379 4.19 1.00 -7.81
C VAL A 379 5.44 1.13 -6.95
N ILE A 380 5.29 1.24 -5.64
CA ILE A 380 6.43 1.36 -4.69
C ILE A 380 7.35 0.14 -4.80
N LYS A 381 6.79 -1.08 -4.89
CA LYS A 381 7.59 -2.30 -5.11
C LYS A 381 8.38 -2.25 -6.41
N ARG A 382 7.77 -1.84 -7.51
CA ARG A 382 8.45 -1.73 -8.82
C ARG A 382 9.57 -0.70 -8.78
N CYS A 383 9.29 0.50 -8.24
CA CYS A 383 10.29 1.57 -8.14
C CYS A 383 11.47 1.19 -7.23
N GLY A 384 11.24 0.37 -6.20
CA GLY A 384 12.26 -0.12 -5.29
C GLY A 384 12.99 -1.38 -5.76
N TYR A 385 12.63 -1.96 -6.91
CA TYR A 385 13.14 -3.27 -7.38
C TYR A 385 13.01 -4.38 -6.32
N GLY A 386 11.98 -4.29 -5.48
CA GLY A 386 11.74 -5.16 -4.34
C GLY A 386 12.29 -4.60 -3.02
N TYR A 387 11.81 -5.16 -1.92
CA TYR A 387 12.24 -4.81 -0.57
C TYR A 387 12.56 -6.07 0.22
N SER A 388 13.79 -6.22 0.69
CA SER A 388 14.18 -7.30 1.59
C SER A 388 13.79 -7.01 3.05
N ASN A 389 13.80 -5.73 3.45
CA ASN A 389 13.46 -5.27 4.79
C ASN A 389 11.99 -4.83 4.84
N PHE A 390 11.15 -5.61 5.54
CA PHE A 390 9.72 -5.33 5.68
C PHE A 390 9.44 -4.02 6.42
N LYS A 391 10.15 -3.72 7.51
CA LYS A 391 9.97 -2.47 8.28
C LYS A 391 10.20 -1.25 7.39
N ARG A 392 11.25 -1.25 6.58
CA ARG A 392 11.53 -0.20 5.61
C ARG A 392 10.44 -0.08 4.56
N PHE A 393 9.96 -1.20 4.03
CA PHE A 393 8.87 -1.24 3.07
C PHE A 393 7.57 -0.66 3.63
N ARG A 394 7.15 -1.11 4.82
CA ARG A 394 6.02 -0.58 5.57
C ARG A 394 6.15 0.93 5.78
N ASN A 395 7.26 1.37 6.36
CA ASN A 395 7.51 2.78 6.63
C ASN A 395 7.51 3.61 5.34
N ARG A 396 7.98 3.05 4.22
CA ARG A 396 7.98 3.71 2.92
C ARG A 396 6.58 3.98 2.40
N ILE A 397 5.68 3.01 2.49
CA ILE A 397 4.28 3.15 2.09
C ILE A 397 3.58 4.20 2.95
N LEU A 398 3.72 4.08 4.28
CA LEU A 398 3.10 5.00 5.22
C LEU A 398 3.67 6.43 5.08
N HIS A 399 4.96 6.56 4.75
CA HIS A 399 5.60 7.86 4.53
C HIS A 399 5.07 8.59 3.28
N ILE A 400 4.82 7.86 2.20
CA ILE A 400 4.21 8.40 0.98
C ILE A 400 2.78 8.86 1.23
N GLN A 401 2.02 8.09 2.01
CA GLN A 401 0.63 8.42 2.28
C GLN A 401 0.46 9.62 3.21
N LYS A 402 1.34 9.78 4.19
CA LYS A 402 1.25 10.85 5.16
C LYS A 402 2.03 12.08 4.69
N SER A 403 1.35 13.06 4.09
CA SER A 403 1.96 14.34 3.70
C SER A 403 2.64 15.08 4.87
N ASN A 404 2.19 14.85 6.11
CA ASN A 404 2.66 15.50 7.34
C ASN A 404 3.25 14.52 8.35
N THR A 405 4.06 13.54 7.92
CA THR A 405 4.75 12.63 8.84
C THR A 405 5.63 13.42 9.81
N LYS A 406 5.39 13.29 11.13
CA LYS A 406 6.33 13.75 12.13
C LYS A 406 7.61 12.93 12.04
N LEU A 407 8.68 13.56 11.61
CA LEU A 407 9.99 12.92 11.51
C LEU A 407 10.64 12.90 12.90
N LYS A 408 11.40 11.85 13.23
CA LYS A 408 12.22 11.76 14.44
C LYS A 408 13.47 12.66 14.33
N ILE A 409 13.25 13.95 14.08
CA ILE A 409 14.37 14.92 13.88
C ILE A 409 14.68 15.67 15.17
N PHE A 410 13.84 15.54 16.21
CA PHE A 410 13.98 16.22 17.49
C PHE A 410 14.07 15.24 18.65
#